data_a35848a4113cf7cca7032e569136fd58
#
_entry.id   a35848a4113cf7cca7032e569136fd58
#
_cell.length_a   1.000
_cell.length_b   1.000
_cell.length_c   1.000
_cell.angle_alpha   90.00
_cell.angle_beta   90.00
_cell.angle_gamma   90.00
#
_symmetry.space_group_name_H-M   'P 1'
#
loop_
_entity.id
_entity.type
_entity.pdbx_description
1 polymer ?
#
loop_
_entity_poly.entity_id
_entity_poly.type
_entity_poly.pdbx_seq_one_letter_code
_entity_poly.pdbx_strand_id
1 'polypeptide(L)'
;MSDNMGVCTCCCTENCKEYQEISNIIDLCKGKEGVLIQVLHAAQNLYGHLPLELQKHIAEELDLPLSQVSGVISFYSFFSTTPRGQHTIRVCMGTACYVRGGKNLVERLKELLRVEIGGTTEDGKFTFEIARCIGACGLAPAIMIDDVVYKQVNANKLESILSKF
;
A
#
# COMPACT_ATOMS: atom_id res chain seq x y z
N MET A 1 12.69 44.65 17.01
CA MET A 1 13.21 44.72 15.65
C MET A 1 14.35 43.73 15.54
N SER A 2 14.07 42.57 15.00
CA SER A 2 15.04 41.67 14.34
C SER A 2 14.25 40.47 13.91
N ASP A 3 13.84 40.48 12.65
CA ASP A 3 13.25 39.37 11.92
C ASP A 3 14.27 38.25 11.83
N ASN A 4 14.01 37.13 12.47
CA ASN A 4 14.80 35.94 12.28
C ASN A 4 14.02 35.02 11.32
N MET A 5 14.11 35.35 10.00
CA MET A 5 13.76 34.41 8.94
C MET A 5 14.76 33.26 8.99
N GLY A 6 14.38 32.18 9.62
CA GLY A 6 15.09 30.91 9.55
C GLY A 6 15.09 30.39 8.11
N VAL A 7 16.12 30.71 7.37
CA VAL A 7 16.39 30.14 6.05
C VAL A 7 16.74 28.68 6.27
N CYS A 8 15.83 27.79 5.90
CA CYS A 8 16.07 26.35 5.84
C CYS A 8 17.16 26.06 4.80
N THR A 9 18.36 25.70 5.25
CA THR A 9 19.58 25.58 4.43
C THR A 9 19.64 24.26 3.64
N CYS A 10 18.61 23.40 3.71
CA CYS A 10 18.58 22.09 3.04
C CYS A 10 17.57 21.95 1.89
N CYS A 11 16.90 23.03 1.47
CA CYS A 11 15.93 22.98 0.39
C CYS A 11 16.49 23.35 -0.97
N CYS A 12 17.33 22.49 -1.53
CA CYS A 12 17.74 22.59 -2.94
C CYS A 12 17.17 21.46 -3.80
N THR A 13 15.89 21.07 -3.58
CA THR A 13 15.19 20.18 -4.51
C THR A 13 13.74 20.58 -4.62
N GLU A 14 13.18 20.49 -5.81
CA GLU A 14 11.80 20.85 -6.21
C GLU A 14 10.70 20.14 -5.39
N ASN A 15 11.05 19.16 -4.57
CA ASN A 15 10.16 18.34 -3.76
C ASN A 15 9.59 19.04 -2.50
N CYS A 16 10.09 20.20 -2.09
CA CYS A 16 9.60 20.91 -0.89
C CYS A 16 8.15 21.39 -1.00
N LYS A 17 7.65 21.61 -2.23
CA LYS A 17 6.25 22.00 -2.45
C LYS A 17 5.30 20.79 -2.47
N GLU A 18 5.84 19.63 -2.85
CA GLU A 18 5.06 18.40 -3.03
C GLU A 18 4.62 17.78 -1.69
N TYR A 19 5.42 17.97 -0.62
CA TYR A 19 5.14 17.38 0.70
C TYR A 19 4.60 18.37 1.73
N GLN A 20 4.13 19.54 1.31
CA GLN A 20 3.64 20.58 2.21
C GLN A 20 2.38 20.15 2.98
N GLU A 21 1.54 19.32 2.37
CA GLU A 21 0.36 18.78 3.04
C GLU A 21 0.73 17.83 4.18
N ILE A 22 1.76 17.00 4.00
CA ILE A 22 2.20 16.11 5.07
C ILE A 22 2.90 16.85 6.19
N SER A 23 3.65 17.93 5.91
CA SER A 23 4.25 18.78 6.94
C SER A 23 3.18 19.43 7.82
N ASN A 24 2.06 19.88 7.25
CA ASN A 24 0.93 20.39 8.03
C ASN A 24 0.31 19.33 8.96
N ILE A 25 0.21 18.07 8.47
CA ILE A 25 -0.30 16.94 9.25
C ILE A 25 0.67 16.60 10.39
N ILE A 26 1.97 16.63 10.10
CA ILE A 26 3.02 16.39 11.10
C ILE A 26 2.89 17.42 12.23
N ASP A 27 2.74 18.71 11.92
CA ASP A 27 2.59 19.77 12.91
C ASP A 27 1.34 19.58 13.79
N LEU A 28 0.22 19.13 13.22
CA LEU A 28 -1.00 18.81 13.95
C LEU A 28 -0.88 17.56 14.85
N CYS A 29 0.05 16.68 14.55
CA CYS A 29 0.26 15.42 15.27
C CYS A 29 1.44 15.50 16.25
N LYS A 30 2.31 16.50 16.18
CA LYS A 30 3.44 16.68 17.09
C LYS A 30 2.99 16.65 18.54
N GLY A 31 3.69 15.87 19.37
CA GLY A 31 3.40 15.72 20.81
C GLY A 31 2.36 14.65 21.16
N LYS A 32 1.80 13.93 20.19
CA LYS A 32 0.91 12.78 20.44
C LYS A 32 1.70 11.47 20.48
N GLU A 33 1.24 10.52 21.28
CA GLU A 33 1.81 9.17 21.25
C GLU A 33 1.52 8.48 19.90
N GLY A 34 2.53 7.78 19.36
CA GLY A 34 2.38 7.05 18.09
C GLY A 34 2.31 7.96 16.85
N VAL A 35 2.84 9.18 16.92
CA VAL A 35 2.81 10.17 15.84
C VAL A 35 3.31 9.61 14.52
N LEU A 36 4.38 8.79 14.53
CA LEU A 36 4.97 8.23 13.32
C LEU A 36 3.96 7.39 12.53
N ILE A 37 3.20 6.50 13.19
CA ILE A 37 2.22 5.63 12.52
C ILE A 37 1.07 6.47 11.94
N GLN A 38 0.62 7.50 12.66
CA GLN A 38 -0.45 8.38 12.20
C GLN A 38 -0.02 9.17 10.96
N VAL A 39 1.19 9.72 10.97
CA VAL A 39 1.77 10.45 9.84
C VAL A 39 1.96 9.53 8.63
N LEU A 40 2.53 8.33 8.82
CA LEU A 40 2.70 7.35 7.75
C LEU A 40 1.36 6.90 7.16
N HIS A 41 0.33 6.73 7.99
CA HIS A 41 -1.01 6.38 7.53
C HIS A 41 -1.62 7.51 6.68
N ALA A 42 -1.50 8.76 7.12
CA ALA A 42 -1.95 9.91 6.36
C ALA A 42 -1.18 10.06 5.03
N ALA A 43 0.14 9.89 5.07
CA ALA A 43 0.99 9.93 3.88
C ALA A 43 0.63 8.84 2.88
N GLN A 44 0.40 7.61 3.33
CA GLN A 44 -0.05 6.50 2.48
C GLN A 44 -1.41 6.79 1.80
N ASN A 45 -2.33 7.43 2.53
CA ASN A 45 -3.65 7.78 1.98
C ASN A 45 -3.56 8.93 0.96
N LEU A 46 -2.66 9.90 1.17
CA LEU A 46 -2.49 11.03 0.26
C LEU A 46 -1.73 10.65 -1.02
N TYR A 47 -0.64 9.91 -0.88
CA TYR A 47 0.28 9.62 -1.99
C TYR A 47 0.14 8.19 -2.55
N GLY A 48 -0.68 7.34 -1.93
CA GLY A 48 -0.88 5.95 -2.34
C GLY A 48 0.27 5.00 -1.99
N HIS A 49 1.48 5.51 -1.82
CA HIS A 49 2.69 4.77 -1.45
C HIS A 49 3.70 5.67 -0.74
N LEU A 50 4.72 5.09 -0.12
CA LEU A 50 5.73 5.78 0.68
C LEU A 50 7.12 5.65 0.03
N PRO A 51 7.45 6.44 -1.00
CA PRO A 51 8.77 6.42 -1.63
C PRO A 51 9.85 6.87 -0.64
N LEU A 52 11.10 6.54 -0.93
CA LEU A 52 12.24 6.81 -0.04
C LEU A 52 12.40 8.30 0.28
N GLU A 53 12.13 9.18 -0.67
CA GLU A 53 12.19 10.64 -0.51
C GLU A 53 11.18 11.12 0.53
N LEU A 54 9.94 10.62 0.48
CA LEU A 54 8.91 10.94 1.46
C LEU A 54 9.26 10.39 2.86
N GLN A 55 9.86 9.18 2.92
CA GLN A 55 10.33 8.61 4.19
C GLN A 55 11.43 9.47 4.83
N LYS A 56 12.36 9.99 4.02
CA LYS A 56 13.41 10.91 4.50
C LYS A 56 12.81 12.21 5.03
N HIS A 57 11.88 12.81 4.28
CA HIS A 57 11.19 14.03 4.69
C HIS A 57 10.46 13.85 6.04
N ILE A 58 9.71 12.76 6.21
CA ILE A 58 9.04 12.43 7.48
C ILE A 58 10.04 12.21 8.62
N ALA A 59 11.17 11.55 8.34
CA ALA A 59 12.22 11.30 9.32
C ALA A 59 12.83 12.62 9.83
N GLU A 60 13.14 13.53 8.93
CA GLU A 60 13.70 14.85 9.24
C GLU A 60 12.71 15.71 10.04
N GLU A 61 11.45 15.78 9.63
CA GLU A 61 10.41 16.57 10.29
C GLU A 61 10.05 16.08 11.70
N LEU A 62 10.17 14.79 11.95
CA LEU A 62 9.90 14.17 13.26
C LEU A 62 11.17 14.01 14.12
N ASP A 63 12.34 14.41 13.62
CA ASP A 63 13.65 14.20 14.25
C ASP A 63 13.89 12.73 14.64
N LEU A 64 13.58 11.83 13.68
CA LEU A 64 13.73 10.38 13.83
C LEU A 64 14.76 9.82 12.85
N PRO A 65 15.50 8.77 13.22
CA PRO A 65 16.36 8.10 12.26
C PRO A 65 15.54 7.42 11.16
N LEU A 66 15.99 7.53 9.90
CA LEU A 66 15.32 6.90 8.74
C LEU A 66 15.11 5.39 8.93
N SER A 67 16.04 4.72 9.64
CA SER A 67 15.92 3.30 9.97
C SER A 67 14.68 2.97 10.80
N GLN A 68 14.27 3.86 11.69
CA GLN A 68 13.05 3.69 12.48
C GLN A 68 11.82 3.84 11.60
N VAL A 69 11.77 4.85 10.72
CA VAL A 69 10.67 5.06 9.77
C VAL A 69 10.54 3.85 8.84
N SER A 70 11.63 3.43 8.20
CA SER A 70 11.64 2.25 7.31
C SER A 70 11.31 0.96 8.07
N GLY A 71 11.73 0.82 9.31
CA GLY A 71 11.39 -0.31 10.18
C GLY A 71 9.89 -0.43 10.42
N VAL A 72 9.20 0.68 10.72
CA VAL A 72 7.74 0.71 10.88
C VAL A 72 7.04 0.37 9.57
N ILE A 73 7.48 0.93 8.45
CA ILE A 73 6.90 0.66 7.12
C ILE A 73 7.03 -0.83 6.76
N SER A 74 8.17 -1.45 7.01
CA SER A 74 8.39 -2.86 6.71
C SER A 74 7.63 -3.82 7.63
N PHE A 75 7.37 -3.39 8.88
CA PHE A 75 6.65 -4.20 9.86
C PHE A 75 5.16 -4.29 9.59
N TYR A 76 4.53 -3.19 9.19
CA TYR A 76 3.09 -3.13 8.94
C TYR A 76 2.79 -3.36 7.45
N SER A 77 2.10 -4.45 7.11
CA SER A 77 1.71 -4.80 5.73
C SER A 77 0.73 -3.82 5.08
N PHE A 78 0.17 -2.88 5.84
CA PHE A 78 -0.66 -1.80 5.32
C PHE A 78 0.15 -0.85 4.45
N PHE A 79 1.41 -0.56 4.83
CA PHE A 79 2.26 0.36 4.11
C PHE A 79 2.86 -0.26 2.84
N SER A 80 2.99 0.55 1.80
CA SER A 80 3.61 0.17 0.54
C SER A 80 4.67 1.19 0.14
N THR A 81 5.83 0.72 -0.27
CA THR A 81 6.91 1.55 -0.82
C THR A 81 6.86 1.66 -2.34
N THR A 82 6.02 0.83 -2.97
CA THR A 82 5.81 0.82 -4.41
C THR A 82 4.41 1.32 -4.75
N PRO A 83 4.22 1.99 -5.90
CA PRO A 83 2.90 2.41 -6.33
C PRO A 83 1.96 1.22 -6.45
N ARG A 84 0.76 1.35 -5.91
CA ARG A 84 -0.32 0.38 -6.10
C ARG A 84 -1.13 0.73 -7.34
N GLY A 85 -1.67 -0.30 -7.99
CA GLY A 85 -2.63 -0.12 -9.07
C GLY A 85 -3.96 0.44 -8.57
N GLN A 86 -4.81 0.82 -9.52
CA GLN A 86 -6.15 1.36 -9.22
C GLN A 86 -7.01 0.35 -8.44
N HIS A 87 -6.82 -0.94 -8.72
CA HIS A 87 -7.54 -2.04 -8.07
C HIS A 87 -6.57 -3.04 -7.44
N THR A 88 -6.86 -3.49 -6.22
CA THR A 88 -6.05 -4.50 -5.53
C THR A 88 -6.77 -5.85 -5.52
N ILE A 89 -6.19 -6.84 -6.19
CA ILE A 89 -6.69 -8.22 -6.22
C ILE A 89 -6.00 -9.02 -5.12
N ARG A 90 -6.77 -9.51 -4.15
CA ARG A 90 -6.28 -10.37 -3.07
C ARG A 90 -6.84 -11.77 -3.20
N VAL A 91 -5.97 -12.76 -3.40
CA VAL A 91 -6.37 -14.17 -3.41
C VAL A 91 -6.25 -14.76 -2.02
N CYS A 92 -7.34 -15.34 -1.53
CA CYS A 92 -7.33 -16.02 -0.25
C CYS A 92 -6.59 -17.36 -0.33
N MET A 93 -5.54 -17.51 0.48
CA MET A 93 -4.75 -18.75 0.62
C MET A 93 -4.94 -19.42 1.97
N GLY A 94 -6.01 -19.08 2.70
CA GLY A 94 -6.42 -19.82 3.89
C GLY A 94 -6.74 -21.28 3.56
N THR A 95 -6.68 -22.16 4.55
CA THR A 95 -6.79 -23.62 4.38
C THR A 95 -7.97 -24.06 3.50
N ALA A 96 -9.16 -23.52 3.75
CA ALA A 96 -10.36 -23.87 2.95
C ALA A 96 -10.24 -23.46 1.48
N CYS A 97 -9.68 -22.28 1.19
CA CYS A 97 -9.46 -21.80 -0.17
C CYS A 97 -8.34 -22.57 -0.86
N TYR A 98 -7.26 -22.83 -0.14
CA TYR A 98 -6.11 -23.59 -0.65
C TYR A 98 -6.53 -25.00 -1.12
N VAL A 99 -7.23 -25.77 -0.26
CA VAL A 99 -7.71 -27.13 -0.56
C VAL A 99 -8.71 -27.14 -1.73
N ARG A 100 -9.51 -26.09 -1.87
CA ARG A 100 -10.50 -25.96 -2.96
C ARG A 100 -9.95 -25.33 -4.23
N GLY A 101 -8.62 -25.26 -4.39
CA GLY A 101 -7.96 -24.82 -5.63
C GLY A 101 -7.50 -23.35 -5.64
N GLY A 102 -7.32 -22.73 -4.48
CA GLY A 102 -6.78 -21.35 -4.39
C GLY A 102 -5.42 -21.21 -5.06
N LYS A 103 -4.57 -22.25 -5.02
CA LYS A 103 -3.28 -22.27 -5.73
C LYS A 103 -3.43 -22.11 -7.24
N ASN A 104 -4.40 -22.80 -7.86
CA ASN A 104 -4.65 -22.72 -9.29
C ASN A 104 -5.13 -21.30 -9.69
N LEU A 105 -5.86 -20.62 -8.80
CA LEU A 105 -6.24 -19.22 -9.03
C LEU A 105 -5.05 -18.27 -9.03
N VAL A 106 -4.09 -18.49 -8.13
CA VAL A 106 -2.83 -17.72 -8.08
C VAL A 106 -2.05 -17.90 -9.37
N GLU A 107 -1.84 -19.13 -9.81
CA GLU A 107 -1.12 -19.45 -11.05
C GLU A 107 -1.80 -18.81 -12.26
N ARG A 108 -3.13 -18.94 -12.36
CA ARG A 108 -3.89 -18.35 -13.44
C ARG A 108 -3.87 -16.83 -13.44
N LEU A 109 -3.92 -16.19 -12.29
CA LEU A 109 -3.78 -14.72 -12.18
C LEU A 109 -2.40 -14.23 -12.60
N LYS A 110 -1.33 -14.93 -12.23
CA LYS A 110 0.02 -14.62 -12.71
C LYS A 110 0.12 -14.63 -14.24
N GLU A 111 -0.48 -15.64 -14.86
CA GLU A 111 -0.50 -15.74 -16.32
C GLU A 111 -1.30 -14.62 -16.98
N LEU A 112 -2.51 -14.33 -16.45
CA LEU A 112 -3.41 -13.32 -17.01
C LEU A 112 -2.88 -11.90 -16.84
N LEU A 113 -2.36 -11.59 -15.66
CA LEU A 113 -1.88 -10.24 -15.33
C LEU A 113 -0.41 -10.04 -15.72
N ARG A 114 0.34 -11.12 -15.99
CA ARG A 114 1.79 -11.13 -16.23
C ARG A 114 2.60 -10.45 -15.14
N VAL A 115 2.16 -10.61 -13.89
CA VAL A 115 2.75 -9.96 -12.72
C VAL A 115 2.99 -11.00 -11.62
N GLU A 116 4.11 -10.88 -10.92
CA GLU A 116 4.39 -11.67 -9.72
C GLU A 116 3.57 -11.19 -8.53
N ILE A 117 3.49 -12.03 -7.49
CA ILE A 117 2.79 -11.73 -6.25
C ILE A 117 3.42 -10.48 -5.59
N GLY A 118 2.61 -9.50 -5.23
CA GLY A 118 3.04 -8.22 -4.69
C GLY A 118 3.33 -7.15 -5.75
N GLY A 119 3.29 -7.52 -7.05
CA GLY A 119 3.52 -6.59 -8.14
C GLY A 119 2.25 -5.91 -8.65
N THR A 120 2.46 -4.86 -9.43
CA THR A 120 1.42 -4.10 -10.12
C THR A 120 1.59 -4.28 -11.63
N THR A 121 0.49 -4.37 -12.37
CA THR A 121 0.49 -4.47 -13.83
C THR A 121 1.13 -3.23 -14.47
N GLU A 122 1.74 -3.38 -15.66
CA GLU A 122 2.44 -2.28 -16.35
C GLU A 122 1.50 -1.11 -16.68
N ASP A 123 0.21 -1.39 -16.87
CA ASP A 123 -0.83 -0.38 -17.09
C ASP A 123 -1.27 0.34 -15.80
N GLY A 124 -0.71 -0.03 -14.63
CA GLY A 124 -1.07 0.54 -13.34
C GLY A 124 -2.49 0.20 -12.86
N LYS A 125 -3.17 -0.75 -13.51
CA LYS A 125 -4.57 -1.06 -13.23
C LYS A 125 -4.76 -1.99 -12.04
N PHE A 126 -3.98 -3.05 -11.96
CA PHE A 126 -4.13 -4.08 -10.93
C PHE A 126 -2.85 -4.28 -10.12
N THR A 127 -3.01 -4.34 -8.80
CA THR A 127 -1.98 -4.89 -7.90
C THR A 127 -2.43 -6.28 -7.44
N PHE A 128 -1.53 -7.27 -7.54
CA PHE A 128 -1.83 -8.65 -7.18
C PHE A 128 -1.19 -9.02 -5.85
N GLU A 129 -2.01 -9.34 -4.86
CA GLU A 129 -1.58 -9.71 -3.50
C GLU A 129 -2.16 -11.07 -3.07
N ILE A 130 -1.51 -11.73 -2.13
CA ILE A 130 -2.05 -12.89 -1.42
C ILE A 130 -2.52 -12.47 -0.04
N ALA A 131 -3.77 -12.80 0.29
CA ALA A 131 -4.28 -12.72 1.65
C ALA A 131 -4.20 -14.10 2.33
N ARG A 132 -3.68 -14.14 3.56
CA ARG A 132 -3.64 -15.40 4.34
C ARG A 132 -5.05 -15.92 4.62
N CYS A 133 -5.97 -15.05 4.99
CA CYS A 133 -7.39 -15.36 5.15
C CYS A 133 -8.22 -14.08 5.08
N ILE A 134 -9.32 -14.13 4.31
CA ILE A 134 -10.31 -13.03 4.20
C ILE A 134 -11.58 -13.29 5.02
N GLY A 135 -11.61 -14.37 5.82
CA GLY A 135 -12.77 -14.70 6.68
C GLY A 135 -13.97 -15.36 5.98
N ALA A 136 -13.92 -15.55 4.66
CA ALA A 136 -15.05 -16.02 3.85
C ALA A 136 -14.98 -17.50 3.47
N CYS A 137 -14.69 -18.40 4.43
CA CYS A 137 -14.45 -19.83 4.19
C CYS A 137 -15.60 -20.58 3.53
N GLY A 138 -16.85 -20.18 3.80
CA GLY A 138 -18.03 -20.74 3.15
C GLY A 138 -18.13 -20.43 1.66
N LEU A 139 -17.41 -19.40 1.19
CA LEU A 139 -17.40 -18.94 -0.19
C LEU A 139 -16.19 -19.44 -0.98
N ALA A 140 -15.39 -20.32 -0.38
CA ALA A 140 -14.13 -20.81 -0.94
C ALA A 140 -14.33 -21.58 -2.27
N PRO A 141 -13.39 -21.47 -3.23
CA PRO A 141 -12.25 -20.55 -3.22
C PRO A 141 -12.69 -19.12 -3.54
N ALA A 142 -12.14 -18.15 -2.82
CA ALA A 142 -12.56 -16.76 -2.89
C ALA A 142 -11.38 -15.82 -3.18
N ILE A 143 -11.66 -14.77 -3.93
CA ILE A 143 -10.79 -13.62 -4.14
C ILE A 143 -11.50 -12.37 -3.67
N MET A 144 -10.75 -11.33 -3.36
CA MET A 144 -11.27 -10.00 -3.05
C MET A 144 -10.64 -9.00 -4.02
N ILE A 145 -11.44 -8.18 -4.65
CA ILE A 145 -10.98 -7.04 -5.44
C ILE A 145 -11.46 -5.80 -4.71
N ASP A 146 -10.52 -5.00 -4.29
CA ASP A 146 -10.72 -3.89 -3.36
C ASP A 146 -11.42 -4.42 -2.09
N ASP A 147 -12.66 -4.02 -1.82
CA ASP A 147 -13.45 -4.48 -0.67
C ASP A 147 -14.56 -5.47 -1.05
N VAL A 148 -14.63 -5.90 -2.32
CA VAL A 148 -15.66 -6.81 -2.83
C VAL A 148 -15.17 -8.25 -2.87
N VAL A 149 -15.86 -9.16 -2.19
CA VAL A 149 -15.54 -10.59 -2.17
C VAL A 149 -16.28 -11.35 -3.27
N TYR A 150 -15.53 -12.00 -4.14
CA TYR A 150 -16.02 -12.90 -5.19
C TYR A 150 -15.94 -14.35 -4.73
N LYS A 151 -17.11 -15.03 -4.74
CA LYS A 151 -17.27 -16.39 -4.23
C LYS A 151 -17.08 -17.46 -5.30
N GLN A 152 -16.58 -18.63 -4.87
CA GLN A 152 -16.49 -19.84 -5.71
C GLN A 152 -15.87 -19.54 -7.07
N VAL A 153 -14.75 -18.81 -7.03
CA VAL A 153 -14.03 -18.40 -8.22
C VAL A 153 -13.27 -19.58 -8.79
N ASN A 154 -13.35 -19.76 -10.09
CA ASN A 154 -12.57 -20.71 -10.87
C ASN A 154 -11.84 -19.97 -12.01
N ALA A 155 -10.93 -20.66 -12.69
CA ALA A 155 -10.12 -20.06 -13.76
C ALA A 155 -10.98 -19.36 -14.84
N ASN A 156 -12.12 -19.95 -15.22
CA ASN A 156 -13.01 -19.39 -16.23
C ASN A 156 -13.76 -18.14 -15.76
N LYS A 157 -14.10 -18.09 -14.46
CA LYS A 157 -14.76 -16.91 -13.87
C LYS A 157 -13.80 -15.74 -13.69
N LEU A 158 -12.48 -15.98 -13.53
CA LEU A 158 -11.50 -14.92 -13.36
C LEU A 158 -11.52 -13.92 -14.51
N GLU A 159 -11.48 -14.38 -15.74
CA GLU A 159 -11.49 -13.52 -16.93
C GLU A 159 -12.77 -12.64 -16.97
N SER A 160 -13.93 -13.23 -16.68
CA SER A 160 -15.19 -12.49 -16.65
C SER A 160 -15.31 -11.51 -15.48
N ILE A 161 -14.56 -11.72 -14.39
CA ILE A 161 -14.51 -10.79 -13.26
C ILE A 161 -13.58 -9.63 -13.62
N LEU A 162 -12.38 -9.93 -14.15
CA LEU A 162 -11.39 -8.92 -14.51
C LEU A 162 -11.87 -7.99 -15.64
N SER A 163 -12.67 -8.50 -16.56
CA SER A 163 -13.22 -7.71 -17.67
C SER A 163 -14.25 -6.63 -17.24
N LYS A 164 -14.63 -6.60 -15.96
CA LYS A 164 -15.53 -5.58 -15.41
C LYS A 164 -14.83 -4.31 -14.96
N PHE A 165 -13.52 -4.41 -14.85
CA PHE A 165 -12.62 -3.34 -14.47
C PHE A 165 -11.79 -2.88 -15.65
#